data_d9fe46ab573bc558ae34643cdd737282
#
_entry.id   d9fe46ab573bc558ae34643cdd737282
#
_cell.length_a   1.000
_cell.length_b   1.000
_cell.length_c   1.000
_cell.angle_alpha   90.00
_cell.angle_beta   90.00
_cell.angle_gamma   90.00
#
_symmetry.space_group_name_H-M   'P 1'
#
loop_
_entity.id
_entity.type
_entity.pdbx_description
1 polymer ?
#
loop_
_entity_poly.entity_id
_entity_poly.type
_entity_poly.pdbx_seq_one_letter_code
_entity_poly.pdbx_strand_id
1 'polypeptide(L)'
;MYYPGPGDFNWALDTATALMQGRDPYAFEPSSLKVPYPLPVALFGAPFVALPKPLAAAIFFGASSGLLAYGILRSGEPWRLVVFASFPYIYALMFAQWSPLIAASWFFPALAPLLVLVKPNIALPVALNRLTRRGVAFAGGVLLVSLLIYPSWPWRWLEMTGEYARIVPLLTLPFGPITLSSVILGFGNVSPLGYSTRWR
;
A
#
# COMPACT_ATOMS: atom_id res chain seq x y z
N MET A 1 -3.53 25.03 -12.09
CA MET A 1 -4.16 23.79 -12.61
C MET A 1 -3.29 22.64 -12.12
N TYR A 2 -3.75 21.95 -11.07
CA TYR A 2 -3.02 20.84 -10.45
C TYR A 2 -3.12 19.65 -11.41
N TYR A 3 -2.03 19.27 -12.05
CA TYR A 3 -1.97 18.08 -12.88
C TYR A 3 -1.84 16.91 -11.91
N PRO A 4 -2.85 16.04 -11.76
CA PRO A 4 -2.70 14.82 -11.01
C PRO A 4 -1.84 13.88 -11.85
N GLY A 5 -0.53 14.03 -11.74
CA GLY A 5 0.36 12.99 -12.19
C GLY A 5 0.02 11.69 -11.45
N PRO A 6 0.56 10.52 -11.86
CA PRO A 6 0.28 9.21 -11.24
C PRO A 6 0.63 9.23 -9.75
N GLY A 7 -0.33 9.71 -8.94
CA GLY A 7 -0.13 10.27 -7.61
C GLY A 7 0.51 9.34 -6.60
N ASP A 8 -0.10 8.20 -6.33
CA ASP A 8 0.26 7.35 -5.18
C ASP A 8 1.61 6.62 -5.38
N PHE A 9 1.87 6.09 -6.57
CA PHE A 9 3.13 5.36 -6.84
C PHE A 9 4.34 6.29 -7.00
N ASN A 10 4.13 7.57 -7.35
CA ASN A 10 5.24 8.52 -7.42
C ASN A 10 5.99 8.66 -6.10
N TRP A 11 5.33 8.48 -4.96
CA TRP A 11 5.99 8.50 -3.66
C TRP A 11 7.06 7.41 -3.53
N ALA A 12 6.76 6.20 -4.04
CA ALA A 12 7.71 5.11 -4.05
C ALA A 12 8.93 5.45 -4.92
N LEU A 13 8.68 6.05 -6.10
CA LEU A 13 9.74 6.47 -7.02
C LEU A 13 10.59 7.59 -6.43
N ASP A 14 9.95 8.61 -5.86
CA ASP A 14 10.64 9.78 -5.30
C ASP A 14 11.46 9.39 -4.06
N THR A 15 10.92 8.53 -3.20
CA THR A 15 11.64 7.99 -2.04
C THR A 15 12.85 7.16 -2.48
N ALA A 16 12.68 6.27 -3.45
CA ALA A 16 13.78 5.45 -3.98
C ALA A 16 14.85 6.32 -4.65
N THR A 17 14.44 7.31 -5.45
CA THR A 17 15.36 8.24 -6.11
C THR A 17 16.15 9.07 -5.10
N ALA A 18 15.51 9.58 -4.06
CA ALA A 18 16.18 10.33 -3.00
C ALA A 18 17.27 9.49 -2.30
N LEU A 19 16.92 8.25 -1.93
CA LEU A 19 17.88 7.32 -1.30
C LEU A 19 19.06 7.02 -2.21
N MET A 20 18.84 6.73 -3.50
CA MET A 20 19.91 6.43 -4.46
C MET A 20 20.82 7.63 -4.70
N GLN A 21 20.33 8.85 -4.48
CA GLN A 21 21.10 10.10 -4.58
C GLN A 21 21.71 10.53 -3.25
N GLY A 22 21.61 9.73 -2.19
CA GLY A 22 22.11 10.07 -0.86
C GLY A 22 21.36 11.25 -0.20
N ARG A 23 20.16 11.58 -0.68
CA ARG A 23 19.32 12.65 -0.14
C ARG A 23 18.36 12.10 0.91
N ASP A 24 17.98 12.95 1.88
CA ASP A 24 16.95 12.62 2.86
C ASP A 24 15.58 12.50 2.14
N PRO A 25 14.95 11.30 2.11
CA PRO A 25 13.65 11.11 1.47
C PRO A 25 12.50 11.81 2.20
N TYR A 26 12.73 12.23 3.44
CA TYR A 26 11.79 12.97 4.27
C TYR A 26 12.08 14.47 4.35
N ALA A 27 13.06 14.97 3.61
CA ALA A 27 13.30 16.41 3.51
C ALA A 27 12.05 17.10 2.96
N PHE A 28 11.51 18.00 3.75
CA PHE A 28 10.30 18.75 3.43
C PHE A 28 10.62 19.85 2.42
N GLU A 29 10.04 19.77 1.23
CA GLU A 29 9.97 20.92 0.32
C GLU A 29 8.58 21.56 0.47
N PRO A 30 8.48 22.84 0.91
CA PRO A 30 7.20 23.50 1.21
C PRO A 30 6.20 23.56 0.05
N SER A 31 6.66 23.36 -1.18
CA SER A 31 5.85 23.42 -2.39
C SER A 31 5.18 22.09 -2.79
N SER A 32 5.49 21.00 -2.11
CA SER A 32 4.95 19.68 -2.44
C SER A 32 4.12 19.11 -1.30
N LEU A 33 2.82 18.89 -1.55
CA LEU A 33 1.95 18.08 -0.70
C LEU A 33 2.44 16.63 -0.71
N LYS A 34 3.52 16.33 0.00
CA LYS A 34 4.07 14.97 0.08
C LYS A 34 3.38 14.22 1.20
N VAL A 35 2.63 13.17 0.85
CA VAL A 35 2.12 12.19 1.83
C VAL A 35 3.30 11.30 2.24
N PRO A 36 3.73 11.31 3.48
CA PRO A 36 4.87 10.53 3.89
C PRO A 36 4.50 9.05 3.96
N TYR A 37 5.09 8.27 3.09
CA TYR A 37 5.06 6.81 3.20
C TYR A 37 6.22 6.33 4.07
N PRO A 38 6.07 5.19 4.78
CA PRO A 38 7.19 4.52 5.41
C PRO A 38 8.30 4.17 4.42
N LEU A 39 9.56 4.19 4.84
CA LEU A 39 10.72 3.98 3.96
C LEU A 39 10.68 2.69 3.13
N PRO A 40 10.11 1.56 3.62
CA PRO A 40 9.96 0.35 2.81
C PRO A 40 9.26 0.53 1.46
N VAL A 41 8.51 1.61 1.26
CA VAL A 41 7.91 1.94 -0.05
C VAL A 41 8.95 2.07 -1.16
N ALA A 42 10.17 2.50 -0.82
CA ALA A 42 11.26 2.65 -1.76
C ALA A 42 11.62 1.34 -2.49
N LEU A 43 11.43 0.19 -1.85
CA LEU A 43 11.68 -1.13 -2.48
C LEU A 43 10.79 -1.36 -3.71
N PHE A 44 9.59 -0.82 -3.70
CA PHE A 44 8.69 -0.91 -4.84
C PHE A 44 9.02 0.12 -5.93
N GLY A 45 9.58 1.25 -5.56
CA GLY A 45 10.02 2.28 -6.51
C GLY A 45 11.37 1.99 -7.15
N ALA A 46 12.30 1.39 -6.40
CA ALA A 46 13.69 1.19 -6.83
C ALA A 46 13.86 0.51 -8.19
N PRO A 47 13.11 -0.54 -8.56
CA PRO A 47 13.22 -1.17 -9.87
C PRO A 47 12.84 -0.26 -11.04
N PHE A 48 12.15 0.85 -10.78
CA PHE A 48 11.55 1.71 -11.79
C PHE A 48 12.19 3.10 -11.89
N VAL A 49 13.19 3.42 -11.08
CA VAL A 49 13.79 4.77 -11.02
C VAL A 49 14.39 5.23 -12.34
N ALA A 50 14.82 4.30 -13.20
CA ALA A 50 15.35 4.62 -14.53
C ALA A 50 14.26 4.87 -15.58
N LEU A 51 12.99 4.61 -15.26
CA LEU A 51 11.89 4.78 -16.20
C LEU A 51 11.22 6.14 -16.05
N PRO A 52 10.60 6.67 -17.13
CA PRO A 52 9.69 7.80 -17.00
C PRO A 52 8.55 7.49 -16.00
N LYS A 53 8.26 8.44 -15.12
CA LYS A 53 7.25 8.24 -14.04
C LYS A 53 5.90 7.67 -14.54
N PRO A 54 5.31 8.14 -15.66
CA PRO A 54 4.06 7.58 -16.16
C PRO A 54 4.17 6.09 -16.55
N LEU A 55 5.29 5.71 -17.14
CA LEU A 55 5.54 4.31 -17.52
C LEU A 55 5.73 3.42 -16.29
N ALA A 56 6.52 3.88 -15.34
CA ALA A 56 6.73 3.18 -14.06
C ALA A 56 5.39 2.94 -13.34
N ALA A 57 4.55 3.97 -13.24
CA ALA A 57 3.24 3.88 -12.64
C ALA A 57 2.29 2.94 -13.40
N ALA A 58 2.31 2.97 -14.74
CA ALA A 58 1.51 2.07 -15.57
C ALA A 58 1.92 0.60 -15.38
N ILE A 59 3.22 0.31 -15.34
CA ILE A 59 3.73 -1.05 -15.10
C ILE A 59 3.36 -1.52 -13.69
N PHE A 60 3.58 -0.69 -12.67
CA PHE A 60 3.22 -1.01 -11.29
C PHE A 60 1.73 -1.31 -11.14
N PHE A 61 0.88 -0.42 -11.67
CA PHE A 61 -0.57 -0.57 -11.57
C PHE A 61 -1.06 -1.77 -12.39
N GLY A 62 -0.54 -1.96 -13.59
CA GLY A 62 -0.86 -3.11 -14.44
C GLY A 62 -0.47 -4.44 -13.80
N ALA A 63 0.74 -4.54 -13.25
CA ALA A 63 1.19 -5.73 -12.53
C ALA A 63 0.34 -6.01 -11.28
N SER A 64 0.03 -4.97 -10.50
CA SER A 64 -0.84 -5.07 -9.32
C SER A 64 -2.24 -5.57 -9.68
N SER A 65 -2.82 -5.02 -10.76
CA SER A 65 -4.13 -5.41 -11.27
C SER A 65 -4.13 -6.81 -11.86
N GLY A 66 -3.07 -7.17 -12.58
CA GLY A 66 -2.88 -8.53 -13.10
C GLY A 66 -2.78 -9.57 -11.98
N LEU A 67 -2.08 -9.24 -10.91
CA LEU A 67 -1.98 -10.10 -9.73
C LEU A 67 -3.35 -10.27 -9.04
N LEU A 68 -4.12 -9.18 -8.93
CA LEU A 68 -5.49 -9.24 -8.41
C LEU A 68 -6.39 -10.11 -9.29
N ALA A 69 -6.37 -9.89 -10.61
CA ALA A 69 -7.16 -10.69 -11.54
C ALA A 69 -6.79 -12.18 -11.48
N TYR A 70 -5.50 -12.49 -11.44
CA TYR A 70 -5.02 -13.86 -11.29
C TYR A 70 -5.49 -14.50 -9.98
N GLY A 71 -5.43 -13.77 -8.86
CA GLY A 71 -5.93 -14.23 -7.57
C GLY A 71 -7.43 -14.54 -7.59
N ILE A 72 -8.23 -13.66 -8.21
CA ILE A 72 -9.67 -13.85 -8.39
C ILE A 72 -9.96 -15.10 -9.23
N LEU A 73 -9.32 -15.23 -10.38
CA LEU A 73 -9.51 -16.39 -11.26
C LEU A 73 -9.14 -17.70 -10.58
N ARG A 74 -8.03 -17.68 -9.84
CA ARG A 74 -7.58 -18.86 -9.10
C ARG A 74 -8.48 -19.25 -7.92
N SER A 75 -9.26 -18.28 -7.38
CA SER A 75 -10.23 -18.57 -6.31
C SER A 75 -11.49 -19.31 -6.78
N GLY A 76 -11.67 -19.48 -8.09
CA GLY A 76 -12.85 -20.12 -8.68
C GLY A 76 -14.09 -19.20 -8.75
N GLU A 77 -13.93 -17.91 -8.50
CA GLU A 77 -15.02 -16.93 -8.49
C GLU A 77 -14.82 -15.83 -9.53
N PRO A 78 -14.82 -16.16 -10.85
CA PRO A 78 -14.48 -15.20 -11.92
C PRO A 78 -15.45 -14.01 -12.00
N TRP A 79 -16.67 -14.16 -11.48
CA TRP A 79 -17.63 -13.06 -11.41
C TRP A 79 -17.10 -11.84 -10.62
N ARG A 80 -16.18 -12.05 -9.69
CA ARG A 80 -15.54 -10.96 -8.91
C ARG A 80 -14.67 -10.05 -9.79
N LEU A 81 -14.36 -10.42 -11.04
CA LEU A 81 -13.69 -9.53 -11.98
C LEU A 81 -14.51 -8.26 -12.27
N VAL A 82 -15.80 -8.24 -11.94
CA VAL A 82 -16.62 -7.02 -11.97
C VAL A 82 -16.00 -5.86 -11.16
N VAL A 83 -15.11 -6.14 -10.21
CA VAL A 83 -14.38 -5.11 -9.45
C VAL A 83 -13.64 -4.14 -10.37
N PHE A 84 -13.13 -4.61 -11.52
CA PHE A 84 -12.41 -3.78 -12.49
C PHE A 84 -13.29 -2.75 -13.20
N ALA A 85 -14.62 -2.92 -13.17
CA ALA A 85 -15.59 -1.96 -13.67
C ALA A 85 -16.12 -1.02 -12.57
N SER A 86 -15.67 -1.18 -11.32
CA SER A 86 -16.15 -0.37 -10.21
C SER A 86 -15.51 1.03 -10.18
N PHE A 87 -16.26 2.01 -9.67
CA PHE A 87 -15.74 3.37 -9.51
C PHE A 87 -14.46 3.42 -8.64
N PRO A 88 -14.35 2.71 -7.50
CA PRO A 88 -13.11 2.69 -6.71
C PRO A 88 -11.90 2.18 -7.50
N TYR A 89 -12.08 1.22 -8.40
CA TYR A 89 -10.98 0.72 -9.23
C TYR A 89 -10.58 1.74 -10.31
N ILE A 90 -11.55 2.35 -10.98
CA ILE A 90 -11.30 3.41 -11.97
C ILE A 90 -10.57 4.59 -11.32
N TYR A 91 -11.00 4.98 -10.12
CA TYR A 91 -10.32 6.01 -9.34
C TYR A 91 -8.89 5.59 -8.97
N ALA A 92 -8.70 4.35 -8.55
CA ALA A 92 -7.36 3.81 -8.26
C ALA A 92 -6.46 3.80 -9.50
N LEU A 93 -7.01 3.51 -10.68
CA LEU A 93 -6.28 3.57 -11.97
C LEU A 93 -5.81 4.99 -12.28
N MET A 94 -6.67 6.00 -12.13
CA MET A 94 -6.33 7.40 -12.40
C MET A 94 -5.16 7.92 -11.56
N PHE A 95 -4.98 7.39 -10.34
CA PHE A 95 -3.95 7.82 -9.40
C PHE A 95 -2.85 6.78 -9.17
N ALA A 96 -2.79 5.71 -9.95
CA ALA A 96 -1.86 4.60 -9.78
C ALA A 96 -1.76 4.14 -8.30
N GLN A 97 -2.92 3.92 -7.67
CA GLN A 97 -3.02 3.61 -6.24
C GLN A 97 -2.58 2.18 -5.91
N TRP A 98 -2.23 1.98 -4.66
CA TRP A 98 -1.83 0.68 -4.08
C TRP A 98 -3.01 -0.29 -3.89
N SER A 99 -4.25 0.18 -4.01
CA SER A 99 -5.45 -0.59 -3.71
C SER A 99 -5.54 -1.95 -4.42
N PRO A 100 -5.20 -2.09 -5.73
CA PRO A 100 -5.23 -3.39 -6.39
C PRO A 100 -4.20 -4.37 -5.80
N LEU A 101 -2.99 -3.90 -5.45
CA LEU A 101 -1.96 -4.74 -4.84
C LEU A 101 -2.36 -5.17 -3.42
N ILE A 102 -2.94 -4.26 -2.64
CA ILE A 102 -3.44 -4.57 -1.30
C ILE A 102 -4.59 -5.57 -1.39
N ALA A 103 -5.53 -5.39 -2.32
CA ALA A 103 -6.61 -6.35 -2.54
C ALA A 103 -6.08 -7.71 -3.00
N ALA A 104 -5.05 -7.74 -3.87
CA ALA A 104 -4.39 -8.96 -4.31
C ALA A 104 -3.76 -9.74 -3.14
N SER A 105 -3.27 -9.06 -2.10
CA SER A 105 -2.69 -9.71 -0.92
C SER A 105 -3.68 -10.61 -0.14
N TRP A 106 -4.97 -10.44 -0.36
CA TRP A 106 -5.99 -11.38 0.13
C TRP A 106 -5.78 -12.79 -0.43
N PHE A 107 -5.39 -12.90 -1.69
CA PHE A 107 -5.12 -14.16 -2.37
C PHE A 107 -3.66 -14.62 -2.20
N PHE A 108 -2.75 -13.69 -1.87
CA PHE A 108 -1.32 -13.93 -1.68
C PHE A 108 -0.89 -13.49 -0.27
N PRO A 109 -1.23 -14.28 0.77
CA PRO A 109 -1.10 -13.86 2.17
C PRO A 109 0.32 -13.46 2.59
N ALA A 110 1.34 -13.98 1.91
CA ALA A 110 2.72 -13.61 2.20
C ALA A 110 3.03 -12.12 1.92
N LEU A 111 2.25 -11.46 1.04
CA LEU A 111 2.42 -10.03 0.72
C LEU A 111 1.76 -9.13 1.76
N ALA A 112 0.72 -9.58 2.45
CA ALA A 112 -0.08 -8.73 3.32
C ALA A 112 0.75 -8.04 4.43
N PRO A 113 1.63 -8.72 5.19
CA PRO A 113 2.47 -8.06 6.20
C PRO A 113 3.46 -7.06 5.60
N LEU A 114 3.99 -7.33 4.40
CA LEU A 114 4.87 -6.40 3.70
C LEU A 114 4.15 -5.10 3.34
N LEU A 115 2.91 -5.20 2.86
CA LEU A 115 2.12 -4.03 2.46
C LEU A 115 1.71 -3.16 3.66
N VAL A 116 1.66 -3.73 4.88
CA VAL A 116 1.52 -2.92 6.11
C VAL A 116 2.70 -1.99 6.30
N LEU A 117 3.92 -2.42 5.96
CA LEU A 117 5.10 -1.56 6.04
C LEU A 117 5.11 -0.45 4.97
N VAL A 118 4.25 -0.55 3.95
CA VAL A 118 4.17 0.43 2.86
C VAL A 118 2.98 1.37 3.06
N LYS A 119 1.81 0.83 3.33
CA LYS A 119 0.55 1.60 3.48
C LYS A 119 -0.27 1.03 4.64
N PRO A 120 0.14 1.30 5.90
CA PRO A 120 -0.42 0.64 7.08
C PRO A 120 -1.92 0.86 7.25
N ASN A 121 -2.42 2.05 6.96
CA ASN A 121 -3.81 2.42 7.14
C ASN A 121 -4.82 1.58 6.35
N ILE A 122 -4.43 1.07 5.17
CA ILE A 122 -5.32 0.27 4.31
C ILE A 122 -4.93 -1.22 4.35
N ALA A 123 -3.64 -1.54 4.45
CA ALA A 123 -3.16 -2.92 4.39
C ALA A 123 -3.32 -3.67 5.72
N LEU A 124 -3.36 -2.97 6.86
CA LEU A 124 -3.46 -3.60 8.18
C LEU A 124 -4.69 -4.52 8.34
N PRO A 125 -5.92 -4.11 7.95
CA PRO A 125 -7.08 -5.00 8.04
C PRO A 125 -6.91 -6.30 7.25
N VAL A 126 -6.32 -6.23 6.06
CA VAL A 126 -6.04 -7.42 5.23
C VAL A 126 -4.99 -8.29 5.90
N ALA A 127 -3.91 -7.69 6.39
CA ALA A 127 -2.81 -8.41 7.03
C ALA A 127 -3.28 -9.16 8.28
N LEU A 128 -4.07 -8.53 9.14
CA LEU A 128 -4.60 -9.16 10.36
C LEU A 128 -5.44 -10.41 10.06
N ASN A 129 -6.16 -10.42 8.92
CA ASN A 129 -6.94 -11.57 8.48
C ASN A 129 -6.13 -12.61 7.70
N ARG A 130 -4.92 -12.27 7.25
CA ARG A 130 -4.10 -13.09 6.35
C ARG A 130 -2.65 -13.20 6.81
N LEU A 131 -2.42 -13.20 8.13
CA LEU A 131 -1.07 -13.37 8.68
C LEU A 131 -0.50 -14.74 8.35
N THR A 132 0.72 -14.75 7.82
CA THR A 132 1.50 -15.97 7.64
C THR A 132 2.90 -15.79 8.22
N ARG A 133 3.46 -16.85 8.81
CA ARG A 133 4.82 -16.82 9.37
C ARG A 133 5.86 -16.35 8.33
N ARG A 134 5.75 -16.84 7.09
CA ARG A 134 6.65 -16.43 5.98
C ARG A 134 6.50 -14.96 5.63
N GLY A 135 5.26 -14.45 5.55
CA GLY A 135 5.00 -13.03 5.28
C GLY A 135 5.53 -12.12 6.40
N VAL A 136 5.35 -12.50 7.66
CA VAL A 136 5.87 -11.75 8.81
C VAL A 136 7.40 -11.76 8.81
N ALA A 137 8.03 -12.91 8.58
CA ALA A 137 9.49 -13.00 8.50
C ALA A 137 10.06 -12.15 7.35
N PHE A 138 9.42 -12.18 6.18
CA PHE A 138 9.82 -11.37 5.04
C PHE A 138 9.65 -9.86 5.33
N ALA A 139 8.51 -9.45 5.86
CA ALA A 139 8.28 -8.06 6.28
C ALA A 139 9.28 -7.61 7.35
N GLY A 140 9.58 -8.48 8.34
CA GLY A 140 10.60 -8.22 9.34
C GLY A 140 12.00 -8.01 8.75
N GLY A 141 12.38 -8.84 7.77
CA GLY A 141 13.63 -8.68 7.03
C GLY A 141 13.70 -7.34 6.28
N VAL A 142 12.62 -6.98 5.59
CA VAL A 142 12.51 -5.69 4.89
C VAL A 142 12.58 -4.51 5.86
N LEU A 143 11.91 -4.62 7.00
CA LEU A 143 11.96 -3.59 8.04
C LEU A 143 13.40 -3.43 8.57
N LEU A 144 14.08 -4.54 8.88
CA LEU A 144 15.47 -4.52 9.34
C LEU A 144 16.39 -3.86 8.31
N VAL A 145 16.30 -4.26 7.04
CA VAL A 145 17.10 -3.67 5.96
C VAL A 145 16.82 -2.16 5.85
N SER A 146 15.57 -1.74 5.92
CA SER A 146 15.22 -0.32 5.86
C SER A 146 15.80 0.48 7.03
N LEU A 147 15.83 -0.11 8.23
CA LEU A 147 16.46 0.50 9.41
C LEU A 147 17.99 0.57 9.30
N LEU A 148 18.62 -0.41 8.64
CA LEU A 148 20.06 -0.37 8.38
C LEU A 148 20.44 0.70 7.35
N ILE A 149 19.59 0.93 6.35
CA ILE A 149 19.81 1.95 5.30
C ILE A 149 19.60 3.36 5.87
N TYR A 150 18.54 3.56 6.64
CA TYR A 150 18.20 4.87 7.19
C TYR A 150 17.56 4.73 8.58
N PRO A 151 18.38 4.62 9.66
CA PRO A 151 17.90 4.27 11.00
C PRO A 151 16.86 5.23 11.60
N SER A 152 16.92 6.50 11.23
CA SER A 152 16.02 7.53 11.78
C SER A 152 14.69 7.62 11.04
N TRP A 153 14.46 6.85 9.97
CA TRP A 153 13.26 6.97 9.15
C TRP A 153 11.93 6.82 9.92
N PRO A 154 11.79 5.96 10.95
CA PRO A 154 10.51 5.83 11.64
C PRO A 154 10.09 7.14 12.31
N TRP A 155 11.05 7.83 12.93
CA TRP A 155 10.79 9.10 13.59
C TRP A 155 10.48 10.21 12.58
N ARG A 156 11.25 10.29 11.50
CA ARG A 156 11.01 11.22 10.40
C ARG A 156 9.64 11.01 9.76
N TRP A 157 9.26 9.75 9.56
CA TRP A 157 7.94 9.40 9.04
C TRP A 157 6.82 9.82 10.00
N LEU A 158 6.97 9.60 11.31
CA LEU A 158 5.99 9.99 12.30
C LEU A 158 5.83 11.52 12.39
N GLU A 159 6.92 12.28 12.34
CA GLU A 159 6.91 13.75 12.29
C GLU A 159 6.07 14.24 11.09
N MET A 160 6.39 13.74 9.90
CA MET A 160 5.69 14.09 8.67
C MET A 160 4.21 13.68 8.69
N THR A 161 3.90 12.51 9.25
CA THR A 161 2.51 12.04 9.36
C THR A 161 1.71 12.92 10.32
N GLY A 162 2.33 13.38 11.40
CA GLY A 162 1.72 14.33 12.34
C GLY A 162 1.36 15.68 11.69
N GLU A 163 2.21 16.19 10.81
CA GLU A 163 1.91 17.42 10.06
C GLU A 163 0.82 17.20 9.01
N TYR A 164 0.88 16.08 8.29
CA TYR A 164 -0.14 15.72 7.31
C TYR A 164 -1.53 15.56 7.95
N ALA A 165 -1.62 14.97 9.13
CA ALA A 165 -2.86 14.80 9.87
C ALA A 165 -3.53 16.15 10.23
N ARG A 166 -2.75 17.22 10.36
CA ARG A 166 -3.27 18.59 10.58
C ARG A 166 -3.88 19.19 9.31
N ILE A 167 -3.44 18.75 8.14
CA ILE A 167 -3.88 19.29 6.84
C ILE A 167 -5.07 18.52 6.29
N VAL A 168 -5.21 17.23 6.62
CA VAL A 168 -6.25 16.35 6.07
C VAL A 168 -7.31 16.03 7.14
N PRO A 169 -8.47 16.70 7.11
CA PRO A 169 -9.53 16.51 8.10
C PRO A 169 -10.14 15.10 8.14
N LEU A 170 -9.84 14.24 7.16
CA LEU A 170 -10.35 12.86 7.07
C LEU A 170 -9.94 11.97 8.25
N LEU A 171 -8.90 12.34 9.00
CA LEU A 171 -8.49 11.66 10.23
C LEU A 171 -9.13 12.29 11.48
N THR A 172 -9.82 13.42 11.34
CA THR A 172 -10.52 14.09 12.42
C THR A 172 -12.00 13.69 12.44
N LEU A 173 -12.65 13.86 13.60
CA LEU A 173 -14.11 13.69 13.75
C LEU A 173 -14.87 14.49 12.70
N PRO A 174 -15.95 13.92 12.06
CA PRO A 174 -16.62 12.66 12.42
C PRO A 174 -16.15 11.42 11.63
N PHE A 175 -15.23 11.54 10.66
CA PHE A 175 -14.92 10.46 9.73
C PHE A 175 -13.96 9.40 10.30
N GLY A 176 -13.09 9.75 11.23
CA GLY A 176 -12.19 8.81 11.90
C GLY A 176 -12.92 7.65 12.59
N PRO A 177 -13.96 7.90 13.43
CA PRO A 177 -14.76 6.87 14.05
C PRO A 177 -15.55 5.99 13.08
N ILE A 178 -16.00 6.54 11.93
CA ILE A 178 -16.73 5.78 10.90
C ILE A 178 -15.79 4.79 10.21
N THR A 179 -14.56 5.20 9.91
CA THR A 179 -13.56 4.29 9.33
C THR A 179 -13.12 3.23 10.34
N LEU A 180 -12.99 3.58 11.61
CA LEU A 180 -12.67 2.64 12.68
C LEU A 180 -13.82 1.64 12.90
N SER A 181 -15.07 2.08 12.89
CA SER A 181 -16.23 1.22 13.04
C SER A 181 -16.38 0.24 11.87
N SER A 182 -16.08 0.65 10.64
CA SER A 182 -16.11 -0.26 9.49
C SER A 182 -15.04 -1.36 9.59
N VAL A 183 -13.90 -1.07 10.19
CA VAL A 183 -12.86 -2.06 10.51
C VAL A 183 -13.38 -3.04 11.57
N ILE A 184 -13.95 -2.54 12.66
CA ILE A 184 -14.48 -3.36 13.76
C ILE A 184 -15.65 -4.23 13.28
N LEU A 185 -16.58 -3.69 12.49
CA LEU A 185 -17.70 -4.43 11.94
C LEU A 185 -17.27 -5.47 10.90
N GLY A 186 -16.20 -5.19 10.14
CA GLY A 186 -15.58 -6.17 9.26
C GLY A 186 -15.03 -7.39 10.01
N PHE A 187 -14.51 -7.20 11.21
CA PHE A 187 -14.05 -8.29 12.08
C PHE A 187 -15.19 -9.10 12.70
N GLY A 188 -16.33 -8.46 12.99
CA GLY A 188 -17.48 -9.13 13.62
C GLY A 188 -18.22 -10.13 12.72
N ASN A 189 -18.06 -10.04 11.40
CA ASN A 189 -18.73 -10.90 10.42
C ASN A 189 -17.85 -12.04 9.87
N VAL A 190 -16.65 -12.24 10.38
CA VAL A 190 -15.87 -13.43 10.09
C VAL A 190 -16.33 -14.55 11.00
N SER A 191 -17.54 -15.12 10.73
CA SER A 191 -17.86 -16.44 11.26
C SER A 191 -16.77 -17.41 10.75
N PRO A 192 -16.32 -18.37 11.58
CA PRO A 192 -15.38 -19.39 11.15
C PRO A 192 -16.12 -20.39 10.26
N LEU A 193 -16.52 -19.94 9.05
CA LEU A 193 -16.97 -20.85 8.01
C LEU A 193 -15.75 -21.67 7.64
N GLY A 194 -15.83 -22.95 8.05
CA GLY A 194 -14.82 -23.95 7.91
C GLY A 194 -14.16 -23.94 6.54
N TYR A 195 -12.98 -23.36 6.46
CA TYR A 195 -12.06 -23.67 5.41
C TYR A 195 -11.57 -25.11 5.64
N SER A 196 -12.31 -26.05 5.06
CA SER A 196 -11.77 -27.41 4.92
C SER A 196 -10.44 -27.27 4.16
N THR A 197 -9.37 -27.60 4.86
CA THR A 197 -8.02 -27.78 4.32
C THR A 197 -8.05 -28.97 3.33
N ARG A 198 -8.49 -28.72 2.11
CA ARG A 198 -8.24 -29.61 0.98
C ARG A 198 -7.40 -28.88 -0.05
N TRP A 199 -6.13 -28.81 0.23
CA TRP A 199 -5.12 -28.58 -0.79
C TRP A 199 -4.21 -29.82 -0.78
N ARG A 200 -4.54 -30.80 -1.60
CA ARG A 200 -3.58 -31.79 -2.11
C ARG A 200 -2.99 -31.25 -3.41
#